data_6bd5a1f14ae507e1a78086ca1fb1bd56
#
_entry.id   6bd5a1f14ae507e1a78086ca1fb1bd56
#
_cell.length_a   1.000
_cell.length_b   1.000
_cell.length_c   1.000
_cell.angle_alpha   90.00
_cell.angle_beta   90.00
_cell.angle_gamma   90.00
#
_symmetry.space_group_name_H-M   'P 1'
#
loop_
_entity.id
_entity.type
_entity.pdbx_description
1 polymer ?
#
loop_
_entity_poly.entity_id
_entity_poly.type
_entity_poly.pdbx_seq_one_letter_code
_entity_poly.pdbx_strand_id
1 'polypeptide(L)'
;MTTAILIVLLGFSQAAPDVAAALLAEGEHCFQQGNYKEAADLFCRAHAEQGVCNPALFFNLGNAWQHEGSSGRAILYYEAALMLDPGFAPARQNLALALEKSRRNLPLPDRRMLESPVLRYMPLKPLHGLYLTHALFLVAFVFALLLYWKSHRRYLVLAVVCVLAALLLFGWTLAANQASRSLPQLAVACSEEVPVYFSTRESDTPRFVLYEGDRVFVDRTEGEWLRVCVQGGEKGWAKKDLIGVVESVFH
;
A
#
# COMPACT_ATOMS: atom_id res chain seq x y z
N MET A 1 42.90 -10.97 15.34
CA MET A 1 41.76 -11.81 14.84
C MET A 1 40.49 -10.99 14.85
N THR A 2 40.39 -9.85 14.13
CA THR A 2 39.24 -8.93 14.15
C THR A 2 38.96 -8.28 12.81
N THR A 3 39.25 -8.97 11.67
CA THR A 3 39.06 -8.41 10.33
C THR A 3 38.18 -9.27 9.41
N ALA A 4 37.49 -10.31 9.92
CA ALA A 4 36.76 -11.27 9.08
C ALA A 4 35.22 -11.10 9.10
N ILE A 5 34.65 -10.15 9.86
CA ILE A 5 33.19 -10.03 10.02
C ILE A 5 32.56 -8.92 9.14
N LEU A 6 33.34 -8.10 8.45
CA LEU A 6 32.82 -6.95 7.68
C LEU A 6 32.57 -7.22 6.19
N ILE A 7 32.78 -8.44 5.69
CA ILE A 7 32.67 -8.76 4.25
C ILE A 7 31.35 -9.49 3.89
N VAL A 8 30.54 -9.93 4.87
CA VAL A 8 29.32 -10.72 4.59
C VAL A 8 28.05 -9.87 4.41
N LEU A 9 28.08 -8.55 4.65
CA LEU A 9 26.90 -7.68 4.52
C LEU A 9 26.85 -6.82 3.25
N LEU A 10 27.75 -7.02 2.28
CA LEU A 10 27.73 -6.32 0.99
C LEU A 10 27.32 -7.19 -0.18
N GLY A 11 26.70 -8.34 0.08
CA GLY A 11 26.09 -9.20 -0.93
C GLY A 11 24.66 -8.81 -1.31
N PHE A 12 24.30 -7.53 -1.27
CA PHE A 12 23.11 -7.06 -1.99
C PHE A 12 23.48 -7.07 -3.48
N SER A 13 22.91 -8.05 -4.18
CA SER A 13 22.84 -8.13 -5.62
C SER A 13 22.69 -6.73 -6.24
N GLN A 14 23.76 -6.17 -6.74
CA GLN A 14 23.69 -5.21 -7.83
C GLN A 14 23.21 -6.04 -9.03
N ALA A 15 21.89 -6.23 -9.14
CA ALA A 15 21.28 -6.55 -10.42
C ALA A 15 21.85 -5.49 -11.39
N ALA A 16 22.52 -5.94 -12.43
CA ALA A 16 23.28 -5.06 -13.28
C ALA A 16 22.36 -3.93 -13.76
N PRO A 17 22.69 -2.65 -13.53
CA PRO A 17 21.88 -1.52 -13.98
C PRO A 17 21.60 -1.54 -15.48
N ASP A 18 22.34 -2.35 -16.20
CA ASP A 18 22.24 -2.59 -17.62
C ASP A 18 21.01 -3.43 -18.02
N VAL A 19 20.61 -4.45 -17.25
CA VAL A 19 19.47 -5.32 -17.61
C VAL A 19 18.14 -4.57 -17.39
N ALA A 20 18.01 -3.84 -16.31
CA ALA A 20 16.81 -3.02 -16.05
C ALA A 20 16.62 -1.95 -17.13
N ALA A 21 17.71 -1.25 -17.48
CA ALA A 21 17.69 -0.23 -18.55
C ALA A 21 17.36 -0.85 -19.92
N ALA A 22 17.88 -2.05 -20.21
CA ALA A 22 17.58 -2.75 -21.45
C ALA A 22 16.09 -3.14 -21.53
N LEU A 23 15.51 -3.71 -20.47
CA LEU A 23 14.08 -4.05 -20.41
C LEU A 23 13.18 -2.82 -20.58
N LEU A 24 13.55 -1.70 -19.97
CA LEU A 24 12.78 -0.46 -20.09
C LEU A 24 12.88 0.10 -21.53
N ALA A 25 14.07 0.13 -22.13
CA ALA A 25 14.28 0.60 -23.49
C ALA A 25 13.56 -0.29 -24.53
N GLU A 26 13.60 -1.60 -24.35
CA GLU A 26 12.87 -2.56 -25.20
C GLU A 26 11.36 -2.39 -25.05
N GLY A 27 10.87 -2.19 -23.82
CA GLY A 27 9.45 -1.89 -23.55
C GLY A 27 8.99 -0.59 -24.22
N GLU A 28 9.79 0.47 -24.15
CA GLU A 28 9.51 1.72 -24.86
C GLU A 28 9.51 1.53 -26.38
N HIS A 29 10.43 0.73 -26.90
CA HIS A 29 10.49 0.42 -28.33
C HIS A 29 9.23 -0.36 -28.79
N CYS A 30 8.84 -1.41 -28.06
CA CYS A 30 7.60 -2.15 -28.33
C CYS A 30 6.37 -1.22 -28.27
N PHE A 31 6.32 -0.33 -27.30
CA PHE A 31 5.24 0.66 -27.18
C PHE A 31 5.14 1.55 -28.42
N GLN A 32 6.28 2.07 -28.92
CA GLN A 32 6.34 2.90 -30.12
C GLN A 32 5.93 2.15 -31.40
N GLN A 33 6.14 0.83 -31.44
CA GLN A 33 5.70 -0.04 -32.53
C GLN A 33 4.21 -0.42 -32.47
N GLY A 34 3.51 -0.06 -31.39
CA GLY A 34 2.10 -0.45 -31.16
C GLY A 34 1.93 -1.83 -30.52
N ASN A 35 3.02 -2.48 -30.10
CA ASN A 35 3.01 -3.78 -29.41
C ASN A 35 2.78 -3.57 -27.91
N TYR A 36 1.62 -3.04 -27.54
CA TYR A 36 1.33 -2.54 -26.20
C TYR A 36 1.34 -3.62 -25.13
N LYS A 37 0.85 -4.82 -25.45
CA LYS A 37 0.86 -5.95 -24.52
C LYS A 37 2.28 -6.39 -24.21
N GLU A 38 3.13 -6.52 -25.23
CA GLU A 38 4.55 -6.89 -25.06
C GLU A 38 5.32 -5.82 -24.28
N ALA A 39 5.04 -4.53 -24.56
CA ALA A 39 5.59 -3.42 -23.78
C ALA A 39 5.20 -3.53 -22.29
N ALA A 40 3.92 -3.83 -21.98
CA ALA A 40 3.47 -4.03 -20.61
C ALA A 40 4.17 -5.21 -19.93
N ASP A 41 4.36 -6.33 -20.63
CA ASP A 41 5.06 -7.52 -20.11
C ASP A 41 6.53 -7.19 -19.79
N LEU A 42 7.22 -6.45 -20.66
CA LEU A 42 8.61 -6.01 -20.43
C LEU A 42 8.72 -5.04 -19.24
N PHE A 43 7.81 -4.10 -19.10
CA PHE A 43 7.75 -3.22 -17.94
C PHE A 43 7.45 -3.97 -16.63
N CYS A 44 6.54 -4.97 -16.67
CA CYS A 44 6.29 -5.85 -15.54
C CYS A 44 7.54 -6.66 -15.15
N ARG A 45 8.30 -7.16 -16.12
CA ARG A 45 9.56 -7.85 -15.87
C ARG A 45 10.62 -6.93 -15.27
N ALA A 46 10.73 -5.69 -15.76
CA ALA A 46 11.64 -4.70 -15.16
C ALA A 46 11.29 -4.45 -13.68
N HIS A 47 10.01 -4.46 -13.32
CA HIS A 47 9.58 -4.38 -11.93
C HIS A 47 9.90 -5.66 -11.14
N ALA A 48 9.39 -6.81 -11.58
CA ALA A 48 9.42 -8.07 -10.83
C ALA A 48 10.83 -8.67 -10.73
N GLU A 49 11.62 -8.63 -11.82
CA GLU A 49 12.94 -9.26 -11.88
C GLU A 49 14.07 -8.31 -11.44
N GLN A 50 13.93 -7.02 -11.69
CA GLN A 50 14.97 -6.02 -11.45
C GLN A 50 14.65 -5.04 -10.30
N GLY A 51 13.48 -5.14 -9.70
CA GLY A 51 13.05 -4.30 -8.59
C GLY A 51 12.84 -2.83 -8.96
N VAL A 52 12.65 -2.52 -10.25
CA VAL A 52 12.36 -1.15 -10.67
C VAL A 52 11.00 -0.73 -10.13
N CYS A 53 11.00 0.27 -9.26
CA CYS A 53 9.78 0.76 -8.61
C CYS A 53 9.81 2.30 -8.58
N ASN A 54 9.22 2.91 -9.60
CA ASN A 54 9.12 4.37 -9.69
C ASN A 54 7.82 4.79 -10.39
N PRO A 55 7.34 6.04 -10.19
CA PRO A 55 6.08 6.52 -10.78
C PRO A 55 6.05 6.46 -12.31
N ALA A 56 7.19 6.68 -12.98
CA ALA A 56 7.26 6.66 -14.44
C ALA A 56 7.04 5.26 -15.01
N LEU A 57 7.57 4.21 -14.37
CA LEU A 57 7.35 2.83 -14.78
C LEU A 57 5.85 2.49 -14.73
N PHE A 58 5.19 2.76 -13.60
CA PHE A 58 3.76 2.47 -13.46
C PHE A 58 2.89 3.32 -14.38
N PHE A 59 3.30 4.55 -14.66
CA PHE A 59 2.68 5.38 -15.68
C PHE A 59 2.79 4.76 -17.08
N ASN A 60 3.96 4.26 -17.46
CA ASN A 60 4.17 3.61 -18.76
C ASN A 60 3.38 2.30 -18.85
N LEU A 61 3.30 1.51 -17.76
CA LEU A 61 2.41 0.36 -17.67
C LEU A 61 0.94 0.76 -17.87
N GLY A 62 0.50 1.82 -17.21
CA GLY A 62 -0.84 2.36 -17.39
C GLY A 62 -1.12 2.76 -18.84
N ASN A 63 -0.17 3.43 -19.50
CA ASN A 63 -0.28 3.80 -20.91
C ASN A 63 -0.37 2.55 -21.81
N ALA A 64 0.47 1.55 -21.59
CA ALA A 64 0.46 0.33 -22.37
C ALA A 64 -0.90 -0.39 -22.28
N TRP A 65 -1.43 -0.56 -21.07
CA TRP A 65 -2.75 -1.16 -20.88
C TRP A 65 -3.91 -0.31 -21.42
N GLN A 66 -3.78 1.03 -21.35
CA GLN A 66 -4.78 1.94 -21.93
C GLN A 66 -4.86 1.78 -23.45
N HIS A 67 -3.73 1.64 -24.13
CA HIS A 67 -3.65 1.43 -25.57
C HIS A 67 -4.05 0.00 -25.98
N GLU A 68 -3.82 -0.99 -25.11
CA GLU A 68 -4.29 -2.37 -25.29
C GLU A 68 -5.83 -2.48 -25.13
N GLY A 69 -6.48 -1.43 -24.60
CA GLY A 69 -7.93 -1.41 -24.37
C GLY A 69 -8.38 -1.89 -23.00
N SER A 70 -7.45 -2.25 -22.11
CA SER A 70 -7.74 -2.67 -20.73
C SER A 70 -7.78 -1.48 -19.79
N SER A 71 -8.88 -0.77 -19.76
CA SER A 71 -9.04 0.47 -18.97
C SER A 71 -8.91 0.23 -17.47
N GLY A 72 -9.38 -0.89 -16.95
CA GLY A 72 -9.27 -1.23 -15.53
C GLY A 72 -7.82 -1.40 -15.10
N ARG A 73 -7.00 -2.11 -15.89
CA ARG A 73 -5.56 -2.23 -15.63
C ARG A 73 -4.84 -0.90 -15.75
N ALA A 74 -5.20 -0.08 -16.74
CA ALA A 74 -4.63 1.26 -16.90
C ALA A 74 -4.88 2.12 -15.64
N ILE A 75 -6.11 2.15 -15.14
CA ILE A 75 -6.48 2.86 -13.91
C ILE A 75 -5.69 2.32 -12.71
N LEU A 76 -5.55 1.00 -12.57
CA LEU A 76 -4.76 0.36 -11.52
C LEU A 76 -3.32 0.89 -11.48
N TYR A 77 -2.66 0.93 -12.62
CA TYR A 77 -1.26 1.37 -12.70
C TYR A 77 -1.09 2.88 -12.57
N TYR A 78 -2.05 3.69 -13.03
CA TYR A 78 -2.03 5.13 -12.77
C TYR A 78 -2.23 5.43 -11.28
N GLU A 79 -3.11 4.71 -10.59
CA GLU A 79 -3.26 4.82 -9.12
C GLU A 79 -1.99 4.37 -8.40
N ALA A 80 -1.29 3.31 -8.87
CA ALA A 80 -0.01 2.89 -8.33
C ALA A 80 1.07 3.97 -8.51
N ALA A 81 1.15 4.61 -9.67
CA ALA A 81 2.07 5.73 -9.90
C ALA A 81 1.80 6.90 -8.93
N LEU A 82 0.52 7.24 -8.71
CA LEU A 82 0.11 8.30 -7.80
C LEU A 82 0.27 7.94 -6.32
N MET A 83 0.27 6.65 -5.98
CA MET A 83 0.58 6.19 -4.63
C MET A 83 2.06 6.42 -4.29
N LEU A 84 2.96 6.25 -5.25
CA LEU A 84 4.39 6.55 -5.09
C LEU A 84 4.68 8.05 -5.11
N ASP A 85 4.08 8.78 -6.05
CA ASP A 85 4.20 10.24 -6.15
C ASP A 85 2.83 10.88 -6.40
N PRO A 86 2.15 11.36 -5.36
CA PRO A 86 0.87 12.08 -5.49
C PRO A 86 0.96 13.35 -6.36
N GLY A 87 2.17 13.88 -6.56
CA GLY A 87 2.46 15.05 -7.41
C GLY A 87 2.60 14.74 -8.90
N PHE A 88 2.68 13.48 -9.31
CA PHE A 88 2.98 13.06 -10.67
C PHE A 88 1.85 13.41 -11.65
N ALA A 89 1.95 14.60 -12.25
CA ALA A 89 0.90 15.18 -13.09
C ALA A 89 0.50 14.31 -14.31
N PRO A 90 1.44 13.64 -15.03
CA PRO A 90 1.05 12.81 -16.17
C PRO A 90 0.08 11.67 -15.80
N ALA A 91 0.35 10.95 -14.70
CA ALA A 91 -0.54 9.87 -14.25
C ALA A 91 -1.90 10.42 -13.80
N ARG A 92 -1.95 11.58 -13.14
CA ARG A 92 -3.20 12.21 -12.72
C ARG A 92 -4.08 12.61 -13.92
N GLN A 93 -3.48 13.15 -14.98
CA GLN A 93 -4.20 13.53 -16.19
C GLN A 93 -4.76 12.31 -16.91
N ASN A 94 -3.93 11.27 -17.11
CA ASN A 94 -4.37 10.06 -17.79
C ASN A 94 -5.38 9.26 -16.97
N LEU A 95 -5.23 9.24 -15.64
CA LEU A 95 -6.24 8.65 -14.74
C LEU A 95 -7.59 9.36 -14.90
N ALA A 96 -7.61 10.69 -14.93
CA ALA A 96 -8.86 11.45 -15.10
C ALA A 96 -9.54 11.10 -16.43
N LEU A 97 -8.77 11.02 -17.53
CA LEU A 97 -9.29 10.64 -18.85
C LEU A 97 -9.77 9.18 -18.90
N ALA A 98 -9.07 8.26 -18.24
CA ALA A 98 -9.47 6.86 -18.17
C ALA A 98 -10.78 6.70 -17.38
N LEU A 99 -10.93 7.42 -16.27
CA LEU A 99 -12.15 7.42 -15.46
C LEU A 99 -13.34 8.06 -16.19
N GLU A 100 -13.12 9.09 -16.99
CA GLU A 100 -14.17 9.70 -17.81
C GLU A 100 -14.71 8.72 -18.88
N LYS A 101 -13.84 7.86 -19.42
CA LYS A 101 -14.19 6.84 -20.41
C LYS A 101 -14.77 5.58 -19.79
N SER A 102 -14.64 5.36 -18.49
CA SER A 102 -15.19 4.18 -17.83
C SER A 102 -16.72 4.17 -17.88
N ARG A 103 -17.30 2.97 -17.87
CA ARG A 103 -18.77 2.76 -17.96
C ARG A 103 -19.52 3.48 -16.83
N ARG A 104 -18.90 3.56 -15.66
CA ARG A 104 -19.41 4.30 -14.49
C ARG A 104 -18.24 4.97 -13.82
N ASN A 105 -18.26 6.29 -13.71
CA ASN A 105 -17.30 7.01 -12.91
C ASN A 105 -17.79 7.05 -11.46
N LEU A 106 -17.69 5.90 -10.76
CA LEU A 106 -18.04 5.84 -9.35
C LEU A 106 -17.02 6.63 -8.54
N PRO A 107 -17.46 7.60 -7.74
CA PRO A 107 -16.56 8.27 -6.82
C PRO A 107 -16.06 7.26 -5.77
N LEU A 108 -14.80 7.41 -5.36
CA LEU A 108 -14.22 6.58 -4.31
C LEU A 108 -15.04 6.71 -3.02
N PRO A 109 -15.24 5.60 -2.30
CA PRO A 109 -15.80 5.64 -0.94
C PRO A 109 -14.93 6.55 -0.06
N ASP A 110 -15.56 7.23 0.90
CA ASP A 110 -14.79 8.01 1.89
C ASP A 110 -13.97 7.06 2.75
N ARG A 111 -12.65 7.09 2.58
CA ARG A 111 -11.70 6.26 3.34
C ARG A 111 -11.89 6.42 4.84
N ARG A 112 -12.30 7.60 5.31
CA ARG A 112 -12.54 7.88 6.73
C ARG A 112 -13.65 7.03 7.33
N MET A 113 -14.63 6.60 6.53
CA MET A 113 -15.71 5.71 6.98
C MET A 113 -15.23 4.28 7.22
N LEU A 114 -14.12 3.89 6.58
CA LEU A 114 -13.54 2.56 6.66
C LEU A 114 -12.41 2.46 7.68
N GLU A 115 -11.87 3.60 8.12
CA GLU A 115 -10.80 3.66 9.13
C GLU A 115 -11.34 3.26 10.51
N SER A 116 -10.55 2.48 11.25
CA SER A 116 -10.86 2.16 12.64
C SER A 116 -10.90 3.44 13.49
N PRO A 117 -11.77 3.53 14.53
CA PRO A 117 -11.79 4.67 15.43
C PRO A 117 -10.43 5.01 16.04
N VAL A 118 -9.58 3.98 16.26
CA VAL A 118 -8.22 4.15 16.79
C VAL A 118 -7.37 5.01 15.86
N LEU A 119 -7.41 4.79 14.55
CA LEU A 119 -6.65 5.57 13.56
C LEU A 119 -7.23 6.98 13.38
N ARG A 120 -8.56 7.11 13.41
CA ARG A 120 -9.24 8.41 13.25
C ARG A 120 -8.86 9.40 14.34
N TYR A 121 -8.69 8.96 15.58
CA TYR A 121 -8.36 9.82 16.73
C TYR A 121 -6.88 9.74 17.12
N MET A 122 -6.03 9.23 16.24
CA MET A 122 -4.61 9.03 16.52
C MET A 122 -3.84 10.35 16.39
N PRO A 123 -3.31 10.91 17.49
CA PRO A 123 -2.60 12.20 17.47
C PRO A 123 -1.19 12.09 16.86
N LEU A 124 -0.63 10.88 16.81
CA LEU A 124 0.76 10.63 16.40
C LEU A 124 0.85 9.45 15.44
N LYS A 125 1.69 9.59 14.41
CA LYS A 125 2.05 8.46 13.55
C LYS A 125 2.75 7.38 14.40
N PRO A 126 2.57 6.05 14.11
CA PRO A 126 3.13 4.96 14.92
C PRO A 126 4.63 5.08 15.18
N LEU A 127 5.38 5.54 14.17
CA LEU A 127 6.83 5.73 14.25
C LEU A 127 7.21 6.80 15.30
N HIS A 128 6.52 7.95 15.33
CA HIS A 128 6.75 9.00 16.32
C HIS A 128 6.39 8.53 17.74
N GLY A 129 5.33 7.73 17.88
CA GLY A 129 4.97 7.09 19.15
C GLY A 129 6.09 6.19 19.68
N LEU A 130 6.74 5.42 18.80
CA LEU A 130 7.87 4.56 19.17
C LEU A 130 9.07 5.36 19.66
N TYR A 131 9.45 6.44 18.97
CA TYR A 131 10.53 7.32 19.42
C TYR A 131 10.23 7.95 20.78
N LEU A 132 9.01 8.42 20.99
CA LEU A 132 8.60 9.00 22.27
C LEU A 132 8.63 7.97 23.40
N THR A 133 8.26 6.73 23.14
CA THR A 133 8.35 5.61 24.09
C THR A 133 9.81 5.40 24.52
N HIS A 134 10.76 5.35 23.58
CA HIS A 134 12.19 5.21 23.92
C HIS A 134 12.71 6.40 24.71
N ALA A 135 12.32 7.62 24.37
CA ALA A 135 12.70 8.82 25.10
C ALA A 135 12.21 8.75 26.57
N LEU A 136 10.97 8.32 26.80
CA LEU A 136 10.42 8.16 28.15
C LEU A 136 11.15 7.08 28.96
N PHE A 137 11.55 5.97 28.34
CA PHE A 137 12.38 4.95 29.01
C PHE A 137 13.76 5.48 29.39
N LEU A 138 14.41 6.27 28.53
CA LEU A 138 15.69 6.93 28.87
C LEU A 138 15.54 7.90 30.04
N VAL A 139 14.48 8.70 30.06
CA VAL A 139 14.18 9.62 31.17
C VAL A 139 13.93 8.82 32.46
N ALA A 140 13.16 7.74 32.41
CA ALA A 140 12.95 6.87 33.57
C ALA A 140 14.26 6.27 34.11
N PHE A 141 15.16 5.86 33.21
CA PHE A 141 16.48 5.34 33.56
C PHE A 141 17.32 6.40 34.26
N VAL A 142 17.32 7.64 33.77
CA VAL A 142 18.02 8.76 34.42
C VAL A 142 17.48 8.99 35.85
N PHE A 143 16.16 8.99 36.03
CA PHE A 143 15.56 9.13 37.36
C PHE A 143 15.89 7.95 38.28
N ALA A 144 16.01 6.73 37.77
CA ALA A 144 16.46 5.58 38.54
C ALA A 144 17.95 5.73 39.00
N LEU A 145 18.82 6.23 38.14
CA LEU A 145 20.22 6.56 38.53
C LEU A 145 20.27 7.65 39.57
N LEU A 146 19.47 8.70 39.46
CA LEU A 146 19.40 9.77 40.46
C LEU A 146 18.86 9.28 41.81
N LEU A 147 17.89 8.31 41.79
CA LEU A 147 17.42 7.63 42.99
C LEU A 147 18.54 6.87 43.66
N TYR A 148 19.33 6.10 42.91
CA TYR A 148 20.47 5.34 43.40
C TYR A 148 21.50 6.26 44.09
N TRP A 149 21.82 7.42 43.46
CA TRP A 149 22.83 8.33 43.97
C TRP A 149 22.34 9.24 45.12
N LYS A 150 21.12 9.78 45.03
CA LYS A 150 20.59 10.76 45.99
C LYS A 150 19.60 10.19 47.01
N SER A 151 19.18 8.93 46.87
CA SER A 151 18.29 8.21 47.79
C SER A 151 16.97 8.93 48.14
N HIS A 152 16.44 9.77 47.23
CA HIS A 152 15.19 10.51 47.47
C HIS A 152 13.99 9.84 46.85
N ARG A 153 12.96 9.49 47.63
CA ARG A 153 11.72 8.82 47.19
C ARG A 153 11.02 9.50 46.01
N ARG A 154 11.18 10.84 45.87
CA ARG A 154 10.63 11.58 44.73
C ARG A 154 11.14 11.07 43.37
N TYR A 155 12.38 10.65 43.24
CA TYR A 155 12.91 10.10 41.99
C TYR A 155 12.34 8.72 41.68
N LEU A 156 12.02 7.91 42.70
CA LEU A 156 11.31 6.66 42.51
C LEU A 156 9.91 6.90 41.90
N VAL A 157 9.16 7.83 42.46
CA VAL A 157 7.83 8.17 41.94
C VAL A 157 7.89 8.65 40.50
N LEU A 158 8.85 9.54 40.17
CA LEU A 158 9.04 10.06 38.82
C LEU A 158 9.45 8.94 37.84
N ALA A 159 10.34 8.04 38.23
CA ALA A 159 10.75 6.90 37.41
C ALA A 159 9.54 5.98 37.12
N VAL A 160 8.75 5.64 38.16
CA VAL A 160 7.56 4.80 38.01
C VAL A 160 6.54 5.46 37.09
N VAL A 161 6.26 6.75 37.25
CA VAL A 161 5.34 7.50 36.37
C VAL A 161 5.81 7.47 34.92
N CYS A 162 7.12 7.72 34.67
CA CYS A 162 7.67 7.65 33.31
C CYS A 162 7.58 6.25 32.71
N VAL A 163 7.83 5.19 33.49
CA VAL A 163 7.68 3.81 33.00
C VAL A 163 6.22 3.48 32.66
N LEU A 164 5.27 3.85 33.52
CA LEU A 164 3.86 3.65 33.25
C LEU A 164 3.38 4.39 31.99
N ALA A 165 3.80 5.65 31.85
CA ALA A 165 3.52 6.43 30.66
C ALA A 165 4.11 5.81 29.38
N ALA A 166 5.35 5.30 29.45
CA ALA A 166 5.99 4.61 28.35
C ALA A 166 5.27 3.32 27.96
N LEU A 167 4.81 2.52 28.96
CA LEU A 167 4.05 1.29 28.70
C LEU A 167 2.68 1.58 28.05
N LEU A 168 1.98 2.61 28.52
CA LEU A 168 0.72 3.04 27.89
C LEU A 168 0.93 3.50 26.45
N LEU A 169 1.96 4.30 26.20
CA LEU A 169 2.29 4.77 24.87
C LEU A 169 2.74 3.63 23.96
N PHE A 170 3.49 2.65 24.48
CA PHE A 170 3.89 1.46 23.75
C PHE A 170 2.67 0.60 23.36
N GLY A 171 1.77 0.34 24.29
CA GLY A 171 0.50 -0.35 24.02
C GLY A 171 -0.33 0.36 22.95
N TRP A 172 -0.40 1.69 23.04
CA TRP A 172 -1.05 2.52 22.03
C TRP A 172 -0.38 2.37 20.65
N THR A 173 0.97 2.42 20.58
CA THR A 173 1.68 2.29 19.29
C THR A 173 1.52 0.92 18.67
N LEU A 174 1.45 -0.16 19.48
CA LEU A 174 1.15 -1.50 19.00
C LEU A 174 -0.27 -1.59 18.43
N ALA A 175 -1.26 -1.07 19.15
CA ALA A 175 -2.64 -1.03 18.69
C ALA A 175 -2.78 -0.24 17.40
N ALA A 176 -2.10 0.90 17.30
CA ALA A 176 -2.07 1.74 16.12
C ALA A 176 -1.40 1.06 14.91
N ASN A 177 -0.29 0.36 15.14
CA ASN A 177 0.39 -0.39 14.10
C ASN A 177 -0.48 -1.55 13.59
N GLN A 178 -1.17 -2.25 14.51
CA GLN A 178 -2.12 -3.29 14.13
C GLN A 178 -3.30 -2.71 13.33
N ALA A 179 -3.86 -1.60 13.77
CA ALA A 179 -4.94 -0.91 13.06
C ALA A 179 -4.50 -0.39 11.68
N SER A 180 -3.24 0.07 11.55
CA SER A 180 -2.69 0.51 10.26
C SER A 180 -2.56 -0.62 9.24
N ARG A 181 -2.28 -1.84 9.70
CA ARG A 181 -2.22 -3.05 8.83
C ARG A 181 -3.59 -3.48 8.32
N SER A 182 -4.65 -3.07 8.97
CA SER A 182 -6.04 -3.34 8.58
C SER A 182 -6.68 -2.18 7.81
N LEU A 183 -5.87 -1.24 7.30
CA LEU A 183 -6.39 -0.17 6.45
C LEU A 183 -6.95 -0.76 5.16
N PRO A 184 -8.10 -0.26 4.71
CA PRO A 184 -8.65 -0.65 3.44
C PRO A 184 -7.70 -0.30 2.30
N GLN A 185 -7.45 -1.28 1.45
CA GLN A 185 -6.58 -1.15 0.29
C GLN A 185 -7.37 -0.68 -0.92
N LEU A 186 -6.82 0.26 -1.68
CA LEU A 186 -7.42 0.67 -2.94
C LEU A 186 -7.31 -0.46 -3.97
N ALA A 187 -8.40 -0.74 -4.66
CA ALA A 187 -8.47 -1.75 -5.68
C ALA A 187 -9.32 -1.28 -6.87
N VAL A 188 -9.08 -1.89 -8.01
CA VAL A 188 -9.75 -1.56 -9.28
C VAL A 188 -10.27 -2.83 -9.92
N ALA A 189 -11.49 -2.82 -10.41
CA ALA A 189 -12.06 -3.89 -11.22
C ALA A 189 -11.33 -3.95 -12.57
N CYS A 190 -10.68 -5.08 -12.87
CA CYS A 190 -9.86 -5.26 -14.07
C CYS A 190 -10.56 -6.10 -15.15
N SER A 191 -11.77 -6.57 -14.89
CA SER A 191 -12.58 -7.35 -15.82
C SER A 191 -13.83 -6.57 -16.20
N GLU A 192 -14.40 -6.88 -17.38
CA GLU A 192 -15.58 -6.18 -17.92
C GLU A 192 -16.76 -6.18 -16.95
N GLU A 193 -17.00 -7.32 -16.29
CA GLU A 193 -17.99 -7.49 -15.25
C GLU A 193 -17.42 -8.30 -14.09
N VAL A 194 -17.54 -7.78 -12.88
CA VAL A 194 -17.09 -8.40 -11.65
C VAL A 194 -18.28 -8.60 -10.72
N PRO A 195 -18.84 -9.82 -10.66
CA PRO A 195 -19.95 -10.11 -9.77
C PRO A 195 -19.49 -10.06 -8.30
N VAL A 196 -20.28 -9.39 -7.48
CA VAL A 196 -20.04 -9.24 -6.04
C VAL A 196 -21.14 -9.95 -5.27
N TYR A 197 -20.77 -10.85 -4.38
CA TYR A 197 -21.66 -11.75 -3.65
C TYR A 197 -21.81 -11.36 -2.18
N PHE A 198 -22.85 -11.87 -1.53
CA PHE A 198 -23.04 -11.72 -0.07
C PHE A 198 -22.05 -12.56 0.74
N SER A 199 -21.66 -13.72 0.22
CA SER A 199 -20.74 -14.66 0.84
C SER A 199 -19.65 -15.12 -0.12
N THR A 200 -18.69 -15.89 0.38
CA THR A 200 -17.62 -16.53 -0.42
C THR A 200 -18.09 -17.78 -1.17
N ARG A 201 -19.35 -17.82 -1.61
CA ARG A 201 -19.95 -18.92 -2.36
C ARG A 201 -20.49 -18.40 -3.70
N GLU A 202 -20.08 -19.03 -4.81
CA GLU A 202 -20.52 -18.69 -6.17
C GLU A 202 -21.97 -19.07 -6.48
N SER A 203 -22.59 -19.92 -5.65
CA SER A 203 -23.98 -20.38 -5.87
C SER A 203 -25.04 -19.32 -5.60
N ASP A 204 -24.66 -18.20 -5.01
CA ASP A 204 -25.55 -17.11 -4.66
C ASP A 204 -25.77 -16.19 -5.88
N THR A 205 -26.94 -15.55 -5.94
CA THR A 205 -27.13 -14.46 -6.90
C THR A 205 -26.23 -13.29 -6.56
N PRO A 206 -25.55 -12.64 -7.54
CA PRO A 206 -24.74 -11.48 -7.25
C PRO A 206 -25.57 -10.37 -6.58
N ARG A 207 -25.01 -9.79 -5.52
CA ARG A 207 -25.61 -8.66 -4.83
C ARG A 207 -25.61 -7.41 -5.71
N PHE A 208 -24.48 -7.18 -6.37
CA PHE A 208 -24.28 -6.14 -7.37
C PHE A 208 -23.12 -6.54 -8.29
N VAL A 209 -22.93 -5.79 -9.37
CA VAL A 209 -21.83 -5.99 -10.32
C VAL A 209 -20.99 -4.74 -10.37
N LEU A 210 -19.65 -4.93 -10.30
CA LEU A 210 -18.69 -3.89 -10.64
C LEU A 210 -18.33 -4.02 -12.12
N TYR A 211 -18.00 -2.90 -12.73
CA TYR A 211 -17.55 -2.84 -14.11
C TYR A 211 -16.09 -2.43 -14.18
N GLU A 212 -15.47 -2.73 -15.31
CA GLU A 212 -14.08 -2.40 -15.56
C GLU A 212 -13.79 -0.93 -15.26
N GLY A 213 -12.76 -0.68 -14.45
CA GLY A 213 -12.36 0.65 -13.99
C GLY A 213 -13.08 1.14 -12.73
N ASP A 214 -14.08 0.42 -12.21
CA ASP A 214 -14.69 0.76 -10.93
C ASP A 214 -13.64 0.66 -9.82
N ARG A 215 -13.48 1.75 -9.05
CA ARG A 215 -12.54 1.83 -7.92
C ARG A 215 -13.28 1.50 -6.63
N VAL A 216 -12.71 0.60 -5.85
CA VAL A 216 -13.28 0.10 -4.59
C VAL A 216 -12.21 0.04 -3.52
N PHE A 217 -12.62 -0.10 -2.26
CA PHE A 217 -11.70 -0.48 -1.19
C PHE A 217 -11.88 -1.94 -0.80
N VAL A 218 -10.76 -2.62 -0.56
CA VAL A 218 -10.71 -3.97 -0.01
C VAL A 218 -10.38 -3.88 1.47
N ASP A 219 -11.22 -4.43 2.34
CA ASP A 219 -11.02 -4.40 3.79
C ASP A 219 -10.72 -5.79 4.37
N ARG A 220 -10.87 -6.87 3.59
CA ARG A 220 -10.58 -8.24 4.02
C ARG A 220 -10.28 -9.13 2.82
N THR A 221 -9.37 -10.09 3.03
CA THR A 221 -9.05 -11.16 2.07
C THR A 221 -9.29 -12.50 2.72
N GLU A 222 -10.01 -13.41 2.06
CA GLU A 222 -10.25 -14.78 2.49
C GLU A 222 -10.02 -15.75 1.32
N GLY A 223 -8.85 -16.40 1.29
CA GLY A 223 -8.45 -17.27 0.17
C GLY A 223 -8.45 -16.53 -1.15
N GLU A 224 -9.27 -16.98 -2.09
CA GLU A 224 -9.45 -16.39 -3.43
C GLU A 224 -10.48 -15.24 -3.46
N TRP A 225 -10.97 -14.79 -2.31
CA TRP A 225 -12.02 -13.79 -2.20
C TRP A 225 -11.52 -12.50 -1.55
N LEU A 226 -11.92 -11.38 -2.13
CA LEU A 226 -11.71 -10.04 -1.60
C LEU A 226 -13.05 -9.45 -1.16
N ARG A 227 -13.11 -8.94 0.07
CA ARG A 227 -14.28 -8.19 0.50
C ARG A 227 -14.14 -6.74 0.06
N VAL A 228 -14.96 -6.36 -0.92
CA VAL A 228 -14.97 -5.01 -1.49
C VAL A 228 -16.01 -4.14 -0.81
N CYS A 229 -15.69 -2.87 -0.69
CA CYS A 229 -16.58 -1.83 -0.19
C CYS A 229 -16.71 -0.74 -1.27
N VAL A 230 -17.95 -0.45 -1.68
CA VAL A 230 -18.28 0.60 -2.66
C VAL A 230 -18.80 1.86 -1.97
N GLN A 231 -18.99 2.91 -2.74
CA GLN A 231 -19.63 4.13 -2.27
C GLN A 231 -21.03 3.80 -1.68
N GLY A 232 -21.35 4.42 -0.54
CA GLY A 232 -22.58 4.10 0.21
C GLY A 232 -22.39 3.06 1.31
N GLY A 233 -21.18 2.47 1.43
CA GLY A 233 -20.85 1.51 2.50
C GLY A 233 -21.32 0.10 2.22
N GLU A 234 -21.88 -0.19 1.04
CA GLU A 234 -22.23 -1.55 0.65
C GLU A 234 -20.97 -2.41 0.52
N LYS A 235 -21.04 -3.63 1.07
CA LYS A 235 -19.94 -4.60 1.06
C LYS A 235 -20.37 -5.90 0.44
N GLY A 236 -19.42 -6.59 -0.18
CA GLY A 236 -19.63 -7.92 -0.70
C GLY A 236 -18.31 -8.58 -1.08
N TRP A 237 -18.37 -9.81 -1.53
CA TRP A 237 -17.22 -10.63 -1.86
C TRP A 237 -17.08 -10.77 -3.37
N ALA A 238 -15.90 -10.47 -3.89
CA ALA A 238 -15.55 -10.66 -5.30
C ALA A 238 -14.30 -11.53 -5.41
N LYS A 239 -14.11 -12.18 -6.54
CA LYS A 239 -12.92 -13.00 -6.80
C LYS A 239 -11.69 -12.13 -6.99
N LYS A 240 -10.57 -12.61 -6.44
CA LYS A 240 -9.29 -11.91 -6.46
C LYS A 240 -8.71 -11.75 -7.88
N ASP A 241 -8.94 -12.70 -8.76
CA ASP A 241 -8.46 -12.70 -10.14
C ASP A 241 -9.09 -11.60 -11.01
N LEU A 242 -10.26 -11.10 -10.61
CA LEU A 242 -11.01 -10.06 -11.33
C LEU A 242 -10.69 -8.64 -10.86
N ILE A 243 -9.97 -8.50 -9.75
CA ILE A 243 -9.72 -7.22 -9.08
C ILE A 243 -8.22 -7.02 -8.85
N GLY A 244 -7.68 -5.93 -9.33
CA GLY A 244 -6.32 -5.50 -9.03
C GLY A 244 -6.26 -4.67 -7.75
N VAL A 245 -5.47 -5.10 -6.76
CA VAL A 245 -5.20 -4.32 -5.54
C VAL A 245 -3.97 -3.46 -5.78
N VAL A 246 -4.08 -2.15 -5.58
CA VAL A 246 -2.98 -1.20 -5.91
C VAL A 246 -1.72 -1.50 -5.10
N GLU A 247 -1.86 -1.79 -3.78
CA GLU A 247 -0.70 -2.11 -2.94
C GLU A 247 -0.03 -3.44 -3.32
N SER A 248 -0.77 -4.40 -3.91
CA SER A 248 -0.19 -5.67 -4.37
C SER A 248 0.68 -5.54 -5.61
N VAL A 249 0.59 -4.42 -6.32
CA VAL A 249 1.41 -4.14 -7.51
C VAL A 249 2.88 -3.92 -7.13
N PHE A 250 3.18 -3.57 -5.87
CA PHE A 250 4.55 -3.31 -5.40
C PHE A 250 5.29 -4.54 -4.86
N HIS A 251 4.65 -5.70 -4.85
CA HIS A 251 5.16 -6.98 -4.32
C HIS A 251 5.12 -8.06 -5.39
#